data_9ebea7dbf8baf5e9e613a16ab4a35ffe
#
_entry.id   9ebea7dbf8baf5e9e613a16ab4a35ffe
#
_cell.length_a   1.000
_cell.length_b   1.000
_cell.length_c   1.000
_cell.angle_alpha   90.00
_cell.angle_beta   90.00
_cell.angle_gamma   90.00
#
_symmetry.space_group_name_H-M   'P 1'
#
loop_
_entity.id
_entity.type
_entity.pdbx_description
1 polymer ?
#
loop_
_entity_poly.entity_id
_entity_poly.type
_entity_poly.pdbx_seq_one_letter_code
_entity_poly.pdbx_strand_id
1 'polypeptide(L)'
;MKRIVMMGDEVCSDYCPVLAALLKEDAELWLAPKPVATSVDHLVGVGEWVLPRQPEVAVFASGILDTRKICFGENERLVPLTAFARNVRCILKMVLEQSTSTPVWITMPPVDVRHVKSESEFGYDNETISLYNEEAKAVARMLGVAVIDLYGIVKAASRADSYRPEGVRFDGRGSDYNANAIAVRLREICAKA
;
A
#
# COMPACT_ATOMS: atom_id res chain seq x y z
N MET A 1 -7.74 -21.14 9.95
CA MET A 1 -6.76 -20.06 9.80
C MET A 1 -7.22 -19.20 8.65
N LYS A 2 -7.25 -17.87 8.81
CA LYS A 2 -7.69 -16.95 7.74
C LYS A 2 -6.63 -16.89 6.63
N ARG A 3 -7.09 -16.76 5.37
CA ARG A 3 -6.17 -16.56 4.23
C ARG A 3 -6.17 -15.09 3.85
N ILE A 4 -5.00 -14.52 3.75
CA ILE A 4 -4.79 -13.14 3.34
C ILE A 4 -4.07 -13.16 2.00
N VAL A 5 -4.62 -12.51 0.99
CA VAL A 5 -3.90 -12.18 -0.24
C VAL A 5 -3.47 -10.72 -0.15
N MET A 6 -2.18 -10.48 -0.31
CA MET A 6 -1.62 -9.13 -0.30
C MET A 6 -1.02 -8.79 -1.65
N MET A 7 -1.41 -7.65 -2.17
CA MET A 7 -0.84 -7.04 -3.36
C MET A 7 -0.15 -5.73 -2.95
N GLY A 8 1.10 -5.57 -3.33
CA GLY A 8 1.85 -4.39 -2.95
C GLY A 8 3.08 -4.13 -3.83
N ASP A 9 3.62 -2.94 -3.69
CA ASP A 9 4.83 -2.48 -4.35
C ASP A 9 6.11 -3.00 -3.68
N GLU A 10 7.26 -2.45 -4.07
CA GLU A 10 8.55 -2.83 -3.48
C GLU A 10 8.66 -2.49 -2.00
N VAL A 11 7.99 -1.43 -1.53
CA VAL A 11 7.94 -1.08 -0.10
C VAL A 11 7.22 -2.17 0.68
N CYS A 12 6.10 -2.64 0.13
CA CYS A 12 5.37 -3.78 0.68
C CYS A 12 6.23 -5.04 0.73
N SER A 13 6.97 -5.32 -0.33
CA SER A 13 7.85 -6.49 -0.42
C SER A 13 8.93 -6.52 0.67
N ASP A 14 9.38 -5.36 1.15
CA ASP A 14 10.39 -5.27 2.20
C ASP A 14 9.88 -5.72 3.57
N TYR A 15 8.65 -5.36 3.95
CA TYR A 15 8.10 -5.72 5.25
C TYR A 15 7.25 -7.01 5.25
N CYS A 16 6.85 -7.49 4.10
CA CYS A 16 5.92 -8.62 3.99
C CYS A 16 6.45 -9.93 4.60
N PRO A 17 7.75 -10.30 4.48
CA PRO A 17 8.27 -11.52 5.12
C PRO A 17 8.13 -11.48 6.65
N VAL A 18 8.41 -10.32 7.27
CA VAL A 18 8.27 -10.13 8.72
C VAL A 18 6.78 -10.16 9.10
N LEU A 19 5.94 -9.49 8.31
CA LEU A 19 4.49 -9.49 8.52
C LEU A 19 3.92 -10.91 8.47
N ALA A 20 4.33 -11.73 7.50
CA ALA A 20 3.91 -13.13 7.39
C ALA A 20 4.32 -13.94 8.62
N ALA A 21 5.55 -13.75 9.11
CA ALA A 21 6.03 -14.41 10.31
C ALA A 21 5.25 -13.99 11.58
N LEU A 22 4.88 -12.70 11.70
CA LEU A 22 4.08 -12.18 12.81
C LEU A 22 2.64 -12.71 12.80
N LEU A 23 2.09 -12.99 11.63
CA LEU A 23 0.70 -13.45 11.48
C LEU A 23 0.55 -14.97 11.42
N LYS A 24 1.62 -15.75 11.44
CA LYS A 24 1.64 -17.20 11.17
C LYS A 24 0.67 -18.05 12.02
N GLU A 25 0.35 -17.61 13.24
CA GLU A 25 -0.59 -18.30 14.13
C GLU A 25 -2.05 -17.85 13.90
N ASP A 26 -2.25 -16.70 13.27
CA ASP A 26 -3.55 -16.07 13.07
C ASP A 26 -4.07 -16.26 11.63
N ALA A 27 -3.17 -16.14 10.66
CA ALA A 27 -3.50 -16.14 9.24
C ALA A 27 -2.35 -16.63 8.37
N GLU A 28 -2.69 -17.23 7.22
CA GLU A 28 -1.78 -17.50 6.11
C GLU A 28 -1.75 -16.29 5.18
N LEU A 29 -0.59 -15.63 5.08
CA LEU A 29 -0.40 -14.50 4.20
C LEU A 29 0.31 -14.92 2.91
N TRP A 30 -0.35 -14.73 1.79
CA TRP A 30 0.20 -14.90 0.46
C TRP A 30 0.43 -13.53 -0.20
N LEU A 31 1.68 -13.23 -0.55
CA LEU A 31 2.05 -12.05 -1.31
C LEU A 31 2.00 -12.35 -2.80
N ALA A 32 1.42 -11.45 -3.60
CA ALA A 32 1.44 -11.54 -5.05
C ALA A 32 2.88 -11.72 -5.57
N PRO A 33 3.10 -12.58 -6.58
CA PRO A 33 4.44 -13.03 -6.96
C PRO A 33 5.30 -11.96 -7.65
N LYS A 34 4.69 -10.84 -8.03
CA LYS A 34 5.36 -9.68 -8.61
C LYS A 34 4.98 -8.43 -7.81
N PRO A 35 5.92 -7.52 -7.56
CA PRO A 35 5.58 -6.22 -7.03
C PRO A 35 4.56 -5.54 -7.95
N VAL A 36 3.49 -5.05 -7.36
CA VAL A 36 2.43 -4.34 -8.08
C VAL A 36 2.76 -2.86 -7.98
N ALA A 37 3.44 -2.35 -9.01
CA ALA A 37 4.12 -1.07 -8.95
C ALA A 37 3.16 0.13 -8.89
N THR A 38 2.05 0.08 -9.66
CA THR A 38 1.08 1.16 -9.77
C THR A 38 -0.34 0.70 -9.47
N SER A 39 -1.26 1.65 -9.28
CA SER A 39 -2.69 1.36 -9.16
C SER A 39 -3.28 0.71 -10.43
N VAL A 40 -2.65 0.93 -11.59
CA VAL A 40 -3.06 0.27 -12.85
C VAL A 40 -2.73 -1.21 -12.80
N ASP A 41 -1.54 -1.56 -12.31
CA ASP A 41 -1.13 -2.96 -12.16
C ASP A 41 -2.04 -3.70 -11.15
N HIS A 42 -2.48 -3.00 -10.10
CA HIS A 42 -3.45 -3.54 -9.14
C HIS A 42 -4.80 -3.90 -9.80
N LEU A 43 -5.30 -3.08 -10.72
CA LEU A 43 -6.54 -3.38 -11.42
C LEU A 43 -6.47 -4.71 -12.18
N VAL A 44 -5.34 -4.96 -12.85
CA VAL A 44 -5.11 -6.25 -13.55
C VAL A 44 -4.95 -7.38 -12.54
N GLY A 45 -4.13 -7.18 -11.53
CA GLY A 45 -3.79 -8.18 -10.54
C GLY A 45 -4.95 -8.65 -9.66
N VAL A 46 -5.98 -7.82 -9.43
CA VAL A 46 -7.19 -8.25 -8.69
C VAL A 46 -7.83 -9.47 -9.36
N GLY A 47 -8.02 -9.42 -10.68
CA GLY A 47 -8.61 -10.52 -11.44
C GLY A 47 -7.71 -11.75 -11.51
N GLU A 48 -6.40 -11.57 -11.47
CA GLU A 48 -5.42 -12.65 -11.61
C GLU A 48 -5.09 -13.32 -10.27
N TRP A 49 -5.01 -12.55 -9.18
CA TRP A 49 -4.47 -13.04 -7.91
C TRP A 49 -5.46 -13.05 -6.74
N VAL A 50 -6.42 -12.14 -6.70
CA VAL A 50 -7.37 -12.03 -5.58
C VAL A 50 -8.63 -12.84 -5.85
N LEU A 51 -9.34 -12.54 -6.94
CA LEU A 51 -10.64 -13.16 -7.23
C LEU A 51 -10.57 -14.69 -7.37
N PRO A 52 -9.55 -15.29 -8.05
CA PRO A 52 -9.48 -16.74 -8.13
C PRO A 52 -9.19 -17.45 -6.81
N ARG A 53 -8.54 -16.74 -5.87
CA ARG A 53 -8.16 -17.30 -4.55
C ARG A 53 -9.22 -17.16 -3.50
N GLN A 54 -10.18 -16.24 -3.67
CA GLN A 54 -11.25 -15.99 -2.71
C GLN A 54 -10.72 -15.97 -1.26
N PRO A 55 -9.76 -15.10 -0.91
CA PRO A 55 -9.23 -15.01 0.46
C PRO A 55 -10.29 -14.44 1.41
N GLU A 56 -10.13 -14.65 2.70
CA GLU A 56 -10.96 -13.97 3.70
C GLU A 56 -10.65 -12.48 3.76
N VAL A 57 -9.38 -12.09 3.53
CA VAL A 57 -8.97 -10.68 3.51
C VAL A 57 -8.10 -10.40 2.28
N ALA A 58 -8.44 -9.36 1.53
CA ALA A 58 -7.67 -8.87 0.38
C ALA A 58 -7.01 -7.52 0.73
N VAL A 59 -5.69 -7.48 0.78
CA VAL A 59 -4.91 -6.30 1.21
C VAL A 59 -4.22 -5.65 0.02
N PHE A 60 -4.36 -4.33 -0.09
CA PHE A 60 -3.75 -3.53 -1.16
C PHE A 60 -2.84 -2.46 -0.56
N ALA A 61 -1.56 -2.50 -0.93
CA ALA A 61 -0.51 -1.63 -0.39
C ALA A 61 0.36 -1.10 -1.53
N SER A 62 -0.10 -0.11 -2.26
CA SER A 62 0.69 0.51 -3.32
C SER A 62 0.26 1.94 -3.64
N GLY A 63 0.93 2.53 -4.60
CA GLY A 63 0.66 3.87 -5.10
C GLY A 63 1.88 4.77 -5.08
N ILE A 64 2.97 4.36 -4.44
CA ILE A 64 4.17 5.22 -4.39
C ILE A 64 4.67 5.57 -5.81
N LEU A 65 4.67 4.61 -6.71
CA LEU A 65 5.08 4.85 -8.09
C LEU A 65 4.06 5.71 -8.87
N ASP A 66 2.77 5.65 -8.53
CA ASP A 66 1.75 6.54 -9.10
C ASP A 66 2.09 8.02 -8.84
N THR A 67 2.65 8.33 -7.66
CA THR A 67 3.02 9.69 -7.26
C THR A 67 4.33 10.18 -7.86
N ARG A 68 5.06 9.31 -8.56
CA ARG A 68 6.37 9.65 -9.13
C ARG A 68 6.24 10.76 -10.15
N LYS A 69 7.04 11.81 -9.99
CA LYS A 69 7.14 12.90 -10.95
C LYS A 69 7.73 12.36 -12.25
N ILE A 70 7.06 12.63 -13.36
CA ILE A 70 7.56 12.37 -14.70
C ILE A 70 7.90 13.71 -15.35
N CYS A 71 9.09 13.81 -15.81
CA CYS A 71 9.93 14.91 -16.26
C CYS A 71 9.29 16.11 -17.04
N PHE A 72 10.17 17.03 -17.41
CA PHE A 72 10.05 18.15 -18.38
C PHE A 72 9.18 19.34 -17.96
N GLY A 73 9.41 19.87 -16.75
CA GLY A 73 8.95 21.23 -16.39
C GLY A 73 7.50 21.33 -15.94
N GLU A 74 6.72 20.28 -16.08
CA GLU A 74 5.36 20.21 -15.58
C GLU A 74 5.24 19.31 -14.35
N ASN A 75 4.27 19.60 -13.49
CA ASN A 75 4.09 18.86 -12.24
C ASN A 75 3.27 17.58 -12.45
N GLU A 76 3.57 16.87 -13.55
CA GLU A 76 2.87 15.65 -13.91
C GLU A 76 3.35 14.46 -13.08
N ARG A 77 2.42 13.55 -12.79
CA ARG A 77 2.65 12.31 -12.08
C ARG A 77 2.44 11.11 -13.00
N LEU A 78 3.14 10.02 -12.71
CA LEU A 78 3.06 8.80 -13.54
C LEU A 78 1.62 8.32 -13.72
N VAL A 79 0.82 8.39 -12.65
CA VAL A 79 -0.63 8.20 -12.72
C VAL A 79 -1.30 9.45 -12.14
N PRO A 80 -2.06 10.23 -12.91
CA PRO A 80 -2.75 11.41 -12.41
C PRO A 80 -3.68 11.09 -11.24
N LEU A 81 -3.82 12.00 -10.27
CA LEU A 81 -4.60 11.82 -9.05
C LEU A 81 -6.03 11.31 -9.32
N THR A 82 -6.71 11.88 -10.32
CA THR A 82 -8.07 11.48 -10.68
C THR A 82 -8.14 10.05 -11.22
N ALA A 83 -7.11 9.63 -11.97
CA ALA A 83 -6.98 8.26 -12.45
C ALA A 83 -6.67 7.29 -11.31
N PHE A 84 -5.77 7.67 -10.39
CA PHE A 84 -5.47 6.91 -9.18
C PHE A 84 -6.73 6.68 -8.34
N ALA A 85 -7.48 7.73 -8.00
CA ALA A 85 -8.72 7.63 -7.22
C ALA A 85 -9.76 6.70 -7.90
N ARG A 86 -9.90 6.81 -9.23
CA ARG A 86 -10.74 5.90 -10.02
C ARG A 86 -10.25 4.46 -9.93
N ASN A 87 -8.95 4.22 -10.05
CA ASN A 87 -8.36 2.88 -9.98
C ASN A 87 -8.59 2.26 -8.60
N VAL A 88 -8.33 3.00 -7.51
CA VAL A 88 -8.61 2.55 -6.12
C VAL A 88 -10.08 2.15 -5.98
N ARG A 89 -11.01 3.00 -6.47
CA ARG A 89 -12.43 2.67 -6.45
C ARG A 89 -12.75 1.38 -7.19
N CYS A 90 -12.21 1.21 -8.39
CA CYS A 90 -12.46 0.00 -9.19
C CYS A 90 -11.90 -1.24 -8.51
N ILE A 91 -10.67 -1.20 -7.97
CA ILE A 91 -10.04 -2.29 -7.23
C ILE A 91 -10.94 -2.74 -6.07
N LEU A 92 -11.33 -1.79 -5.20
CA LEU A 92 -12.13 -2.10 -4.03
C LEU A 92 -13.54 -2.59 -4.40
N LYS A 93 -14.18 -1.99 -5.39
CA LYS A 93 -15.49 -2.45 -5.89
C LYS A 93 -15.43 -3.85 -6.48
N MET A 94 -14.41 -4.18 -7.28
CA MET A 94 -14.25 -5.53 -7.82
C MET A 94 -14.22 -6.58 -6.71
N VAL A 95 -13.49 -6.33 -5.63
CA VAL A 95 -13.44 -7.25 -4.48
C VAL A 95 -14.81 -7.33 -3.79
N LEU A 96 -15.43 -6.20 -3.49
CA LEU A 96 -16.72 -6.14 -2.80
C LEU A 96 -17.88 -6.79 -3.60
N GLU A 97 -17.85 -6.66 -4.93
CA GLU A 97 -18.94 -7.14 -5.80
C GLU A 97 -18.74 -8.56 -6.32
N GLN A 98 -17.47 -9.04 -6.40
CA GLN A 98 -17.15 -10.31 -7.06
C GLN A 98 -16.52 -11.35 -6.12
N SER A 99 -16.39 -11.03 -4.83
CA SER A 99 -15.89 -11.97 -3.83
C SER A 99 -16.57 -11.79 -2.47
N THR A 100 -16.31 -12.73 -1.56
CA THR A 100 -16.69 -12.63 -0.14
C THR A 100 -15.56 -12.04 0.71
N SER A 101 -14.46 -11.61 0.09
CA SER A 101 -13.28 -11.10 0.77
C SER A 101 -13.55 -9.74 1.41
N THR A 102 -12.98 -9.52 2.58
CA THR A 102 -12.91 -8.18 3.19
C THR A 102 -11.72 -7.41 2.60
N PRO A 103 -11.95 -6.34 1.80
CA PRO A 103 -10.86 -5.54 1.28
C PRO A 103 -10.27 -4.62 2.35
N VAL A 104 -8.95 -4.40 2.28
CA VAL A 104 -8.20 -3.48 3.15
C VAL A 104 -7.26 -2.66 2.29
N TRP A 105 -7.24 -1.35 2.50
CA TRP A 105 -6.27 -0.45 1.88
C TRP A 105 -5.21 -0.02 2.88
N ILE A 106 -3.93 -0.11 2.50
CA ILE A 106 -2.81 0.44 3.28
C ILE A 106 -2.31 1.69 2.57
N THR A 107 -2.21 2.81 3.29
CA THR A 107 -1.68 4.06 2.72
C THR A 107 -0.18 3.94 2.46
N MET A 108 0.30 4.66 1.44
CA MET A 108 1.73 4.80 1.17
C MET A 108 2.42 5.45 2.36
N PRO A 109 3.56 4.94 2.83
CA PRO A 109 4.34 5.64 3.84
C PRO A 109 5.00 6.91 3.26
N PRO A 110 5.44 7.85 4.11
CA PRO A 110 6.23 8.99 3.65
C PRO A 110 7.60 8.55 3.12
N VAL A 111 8.22 9.40 2.29
CA VAL A 111 9.60 9.24 1.82
C VAL A 111 10.55 10.10 2.65
N ASP A 112 11.82 9.72 2.71
CA ASP A 112 12.87 10.55 3.33
C ASP A 112 13.33 11.61 2.33
N VAL A 113 12.80 12.81 2.49
CA VAL A 113 13.10 13.96 1.60
C VAL A 113 14.57 14.39 1.57
N ARG A 114 15.39 13.94 2.52
CA ARG A 114 16.85 14.23 2.53
C ARG A 114 17.60 13.45 1.45
N HIS A 115 17.07 12.31 1.04
CA HIS A 115 17.69 11.37 0.10
C HIS A 115 16.95 11.31 -1.23
N VAL A 116 15.62 11.47 -1.20
CA VAL A 116 14.82 11.54 -2.43
C VAL A 116 15.14 12.85 -3.15
N LYS A 117 15.57 12.76 -4.39
CA LYS A 117 15.80 13.93 -5.25
C LYS A 117 14.46 14.56 -5.62
N SER A 118 13.93 15.41 -4.75
CA SER A 118 12.63 16.09 -4.96
C SER A 118 12.64 17.03 -6.17
N GLU A 119 13.83 17.55 -6.52
CA GLU A 119 14.04 18.45 -7.67
C GLU A 119 14.41 17.69 -8.96
N SER A 120 14.60 16.36 -8.87
CA SER A 120 14.86 15.56 -10.07
C SER A 120 13.59 15.34 -10.87
N GLU A 121 13.76 15.19 -12.18
CA GLU A 121 12.68 14.88 -13.12
C GLU A 121 11.88 13.63 -12.77
N PHE A 122 12.34 12.82 -11.82
CA PHE A 122 11.77 11.52 -11.42
C PHE A 122 11.60 11.38 -9.91
N GLY A 123 11.44 12.52 -9.20
CA GLY A 123 11.38 12.53 -7.74
C GLY A 123 10.01 12.19 -7.14
N TYR A 124 10.03 12.12 -5.82
CA TYR A 124 8.84 11.98 -4.97
C TYR A 124 8.81 13.14 -3.97
N ASP A 125 7.62 13.51 -3.53
CA ASP A 125 7.43 14.44 -2.43
C ASP A 125 6.28 14.02 -1.51
N ASN A 126 6.41 14.35 -0.22
CA ASN A 126 5.46 13.94 0.78
C ASN A 126 4.10 14.68 0.69
N GLU A 127 4.05 15.84 0.07
CA GLU A 127 2.80 16.57 -0.14
C GLU A 127 1.92 15.82 -1.14
N THR A 128 2.50 15.43 -2.28
CA THR A 128 1.81 14.60 -3.26
C THR A 128 1.39 13.25 -2.69
N ILE A 129 2.28 12.55 -1.97
CA ILE A 129 1.97 11.26 -1.35
C ILE A 129 0.80 11.41 -0.37
N SER A 130 0.81 12.46 0.45
CA SER A 130 -0.29 12.77 1.38
C SER A 130 -1.61 13.00 0.64
N LEU A 131 -1.58 13.76 -0.46
CA LEU A 131 -2.77 14.04 -1.27
C LEU A 131 -3.37 12.76 -1.86
N TYR A 132 -2.55 11.88 -2.44
CA TYR A 132 -3.01 10.60 -2.98
C TYR A 132 -3.56 9.67 -1.88
N ASN A 133 -2.93 9.67 -0.70
CA ASN A 133 -3.43 8.92 0.44
C ASN A 133 -4.79 9.42 0.91
N GLU A 134 -5.02 10.74 0.96
CA GLU A 134 -6.33 11.30 1.34
C GLU A 134 -7.43 10.91 0.34
N GLU A 135 -7.13 10.90 -0.96
CA GLU A 135 -8.07 10.42 -1.98
C GLU A 135 -8.37 8.93 -1.81
N ALA A 136 -7.37 8.09 -1.57
CA ALA A 136 -7.59 6.68 -1.31
C ALA A 136 -8.44 6.45 -0.05
N LYS A 137 -8.17 7.17 1.04
CA LYS A 137 -8.97 7.14 2.27
C LYS A 137 -10.41 7.60 2.02
N ALA A 138 -10.63 8.64 1.20
CA ALA A 138 -11.96 9.12 0.87
C ALA A 138 -12.76 8.05 0.09
N VAL A 139 -12.14 7.42 -0.90
CA VAL A 139 -12.74 6.31 -1.65
C VAL A 139 -13.05 5.12 -0.73
N ALA A 140 -12.10 4.70 0.10
CA ALA A 140 -12.29 3.59 1.03
C ALA A 140 -13.45 3.86 2.01
N ARG A 141 -13.51 5.09 2.56
CA ARG A 141 -14.59 5.52 3.46
C ARG A 141 -15.97 5.46 2.78
N MET A 142 -16.07 5.93 1.53
CA MET A 142 -17.33 5.86 0.77
C MET A 142 -17.80 4.43 0.54
N LEU A 143 -16.87 3.47 0.45
CA LEU A 143 -17.18 2.07 0.21
C LEU A 143 -17.25 1.22 1.50
N GLY A 144 -17.05 1.82 2.68
CA GLY A 144 -17.04 1.12 3.95
C GLY A 144 -15.82 0.20 4.13
N VAL A 145 -14.73 0.47 3.42
CA VAL A 145 -13.50 -0.35 3.43
C VAL A 145 -12.55 0.13 4.52
N ALA A 146 -11.96 -0.83 5.24
CA ALA A 146 -10.97 -0.56 6.27
C ALA A 146 -9.67 0.01 5.68
N VAL A 147 -9.08 0.99 6.36
CA VAL A 147 -7.79 1.59 6.00
C VAL A 147 -6.79 1.41 7.13
N ILE A 148 -5.58 1.00 6.77
CA ILE A 148 -4.40 1.05 7.65
C ILE A 148 -3.58 2.27 7.25
N ASP A 149 -3.57 3.30 8.10
CA ASP A 149 -2.87 4.56 7.82
C ASP A 149 -1.37 4.45 8.14
N LEU A 150 -0.63 3.75 7.27
CA LEU A 150 0.81 3.59 7.42
C LEU A 150 1.55 4.92 7.29
N TYR A 151 1.05 5.87 6.49
CA TYR A 151 1.61 7.22 6.40
C TYR A 151 1.62 7.91 7.76
N GLY A 152 0.47 7.96 8.42
CA GLY A 152 0.33 8.56 9.73
C GLY A 152 1.18 7.87 10.80
N ILE A 153 1.23 6.54 10.78
CA ILE A 153 2.02 5.74 11.72
C ILE A 153 3.51 6.04 11.59
N VAL A 154 4.06 6.01 10.36
CA VAL A 154 5.49 6.27 10.12
C VAL A 154 5.85 7.71 10.42
N LYS A 155 5.00 8.67 10.02
CA LYS A 155 5.19 10.10 10.28
C LYS A 155 5.23 10.39 11.78
N ALA A 156 4.34 9.82 12.56
CA ALA A 156 4.29 9.99 14.01
C ALA A 156 5.51 9.40 14.73
N ALA A 157 6.08 8.31 14.19
CA ALA A 157 7.25 7.66 14.77
C ALA A 157 8.56 8.43 14.55
N SER A 158 8.60 9.44 13.67
CA SER A 158 9.78 10.26 13.34
C SER A 158 11.03 9.44 13.00
N ARG A 159 10.88 8.32 12.28
CA ARG A 159 11.96 7.34 12.00
C ARG A 159 12.77 7.68 10.76
N ALA A 160 13.35 8.87 10.74
CA ALA A 160 14.20 9.33 9.64
C ALA A 160 15.40 8.40 9.34
N ASP A 161 15.90 7.66 10.34
CA ASP A 161 17.09 6.80 10.20
C ASP A 161 16.77 5.35 9.83
N SER A 162 15.55 5.07 9.38
CA SER A 162 15.08 3.73 9.04
C SER A 162 14.83 3.54 7.55
N TYR A 163 15.33 4.44 6.71
CA TYR A 163 15.24 4.37 5.27
C TYR A 163 16.51 3.81 4.63
N ARG A 164 16.37 3.19 3.47
CA ARG A 164 17.49 2.88 2.59
C ARG A 164 18.06 4.17 1.97
N PRO A 165 19.27 4.14 1.39
CA PRO A 165 19.92 5.34 0.86
C PRO A 165 19.13 6.12 -0.20
N GLU A 166 18.22 5.47 -0.92
CA GLU A 166 17.36 6.13 -1.91
C GLU A 166 16.16 6.86 -1.30
N GLY A 167 15.92 6.70 0.01
CA GLY A 167 14.89 7.44 0.75
C GLY A 167 13.43 7.03 0.51
N VAL A 168 13.17 6.02 -0.30
CA VAL A 168 11.80 5.52 -0.60
C VAL A 168 11.49 4.24 0.17
N ARG A 169 12.44 3.31 0.18
CA ARG A 169 12.30 2.01 0.84
C ARG A 169 12.88 2.06 2.25
N PHE A 170 12.47 1.10 3.07
CA PHE A 170 12.93 1.01 4.46
C PHE A 170 14.09 0.01 4.60
N ASP A 171 14.97 0.25 5.58
CA ASP A 171 15.94 -0.75 6.05
C ASP A 171 15.23 -1.84 6.87
N GLY A 172 15.99 -2.80 7.41
CA GLY A 172 15.42 -3.89 8.21
C GLY A 172 14.64 -3.38 9.43
N ARG A 173 15.12 -2.32 10.10
CA ARG A 173 14.45 -1.76 11.29
C ARG A 173 13.14 -1.06 10.94
N GLY A 174 13.13 -0.33 9.83
CA GLY A 174 11.92 0.32 9.32
C GLY A 174 10.90 -0.68 8.83
N SER A 175 11.35 -1.72 8.14
CA SER A 175 10.51 -2.83 7.67
C SER A 175 9.88 -3.59 8.85
N ASP A 176 10.63 -3.89 9.90
CA ASP A 176 10.13 -4.53 11.13
C ASP A 176 9.07 -3.66 11.82
N TYR A 177 9.32 -2.35 11.90
CA TYR A 177 8.36 -1.41 12.49
C TYR A 177 7.04 -1.39 11.70
N ASN A 178 7.12 -1.27 10.38
CA ASN A 178 5.95 -1.26 9.50
C ASN A 178 5.17 -2.59 9.61
N ALA A 179 5.86 -3.72 9.57
CA ALA A 179 5.26 -5.04 9.73
C ALA A 179 4.49 -5.18 11.05
N ASN A 180 5.10 -4.76 12.18
CA ASN A 180 4.45 -4.82 13.49
C ASN A 180 3.20 -3.95 13.55
N ALA A 181 3.26 -2.71 13.05
CA ALA A 181 2.12 -1.80 13.02
C ALA A 181 0.97 -2.34 12.17
N ILE A 182 1.27 -2.91 11.00
CA ILE A 182 0.29 -3.53 10.11
C ILE A 182 -0.29 -4.79 10.73
N ALA A 183 0.53 -5.65 11.36
CA ALA A 183 0.07 -6.90 11.97
C ALA A 183 -0.99 -6.66 13.06
N VAL A 184 -0.81 -5.65 13.92
CA VAL A 184 -1.80 -5.27 14.94
C VAL A 184 -3.15 -4.98 14.29
N ARG A 185 -3.17 -4.17 13.23
CA ARG A 185 -4.40 -3.79 12.54
C ARG A 185 -5.03 -4.93 11.75
N LEU A 186 -4.22 -5.76 11.10
CA LEU A 186 -4.74 -6.92 10.36
C LEU A 186 -5.38 -7.95 11.31
N ARG A 187 -4.84 -8.19 12.50
CA ARG A 187 -5.47 -9.04 13.51
C ARG A 187 -6.86 -8.55 13.88
N GLU A 188 -7.01 -7.25 14.14
CA GLU A 188 -8.32 -6.63 14.44
C GLU A 188 -9.33 -6.81 13.30
N ILE A 189 -8.88 -6.70 12.05
CA ILE A 189 -9.72 -6.86 10.86
C ILE A 189 -10.07 -8.35 10.66
N CYS A 190 -9.10 -9.25 10.75
CA CYS A 190 -9.31 -10.69 10.61
C CYS A 190 -10.27 -11.25 11.67
N ALA A 191 -10.30 -10.68 12.86
CA ALA A 191 -11.24 -11.10 13.91
C ALA A 191 -12.70 -10.76 13.58
N LYS A 192 -12.95 -9.84 12.63
CA LYS A 192 -14.28 -9.36 12.22
C LYS A 192 -14.73 -9.88 10.84
N ALA A 193 -13.78 -10.36 10.01
CA ALA A 193 -13.99 -10.85 8.67
C ALA A 193 -14.47 -12.38 8.68
#